data_54c82057f21a6f9562273976573fb766
#
_entry.id   54c82057f21a6f9562273976573fb766
#
_cell.length_a   1.000
_cell.length_b   1.000
_cell.length_c   1.000
_cell.angle_alpha   90.00
_cell.angle_beta   90.00
_cell.angle_gamma   90.00
#
_symmetry.space_group_name_H-M   'P 1'
#
loop_
_entity.id
_entity.type
_entity.pdbx_description
1 polymer ?
#
loop_
_entity_poly.entity_id
_entity_poly.type
_entity_poly.pdbx_seq_one_letter_code
_entity_poly.pdbx_strand_id
1 'polypeptide(L)'
;MPSESTQLLLARGVMPARKSALPGGSALDLVYTGLNQLAALAVILLLSPLLLYIAWRIRREDGSPITYGHYRVGQRGQLFACLKFRSMVRNSEQVLAELLRDDAAARAEWELDHKLRNVPRVTPIGRMLRKTSLDELPQLLTILRGEMHFVGPRPVTIQELARY
;
A
#
# COMPACT_ATOMS: atom_id res chain seq x y z
N MET A 1 -12.30 -11.73 -4.39
CA MET A 1 -11.90 -12.00 -5.79
C MET A 1 -10.66 -11.16 -6.06
N PRO A 2 -9.62 -11.68 -6.74
CA PRO A 2 -8.46 -10.88 -7.11
C PRO A 2 -8.91 -9.80 -8.10
N SER A 3 -8.37 -8.56 -7.96
CA SER A 3 -8.64 -7.46 -8.87
C SER A 3 -8.21 -7.80 -10.30
N GLU A 4 -8.81 -7.15 -11.30
CA GLU A 4 -8.43 -7.34 -12.73
C GLU A 4 -6.91 -7.21 -12.95
N SER A 5 -6.26 -6.31 -12.22
CA SER A 5 -4.81 -6.16 -12.20
C SER A 5 -4.07 -7.43 -11.77
N THR A 6 -4.62 -8.16 -10.79
CA THR A 6 -4.04 -9.43 -10.32
C THR A 6 -4.22 -10.54 -11.36
N GLN A 7 -5.36 -10.57 -12.07
CA GLN A 7 -5.60 -11.52 -13.15
C GLN A 7 -4.69 -11.28 -14.37
N LEU A 8 -4.46 -10.02 -14.73
CA LEU A 8 -3.52 -9.62 -15.79
C LEU A 8 -2.07 -10.04 -15.46
N LEU A 9 -1.69 -9.99 -14.19
CA LEU A 9 -0.37 -10.41 -13.72
C LEU A 9 -0.17 -11.94 -13.79
N LEU A 10 -1.21 -12.69 -13.42
CA LEU A 10 -1.22 -14.15 -13.54
C LEU A 10 -1.16 -14.59 -15.02
N ALA A 11 -1.87 -13.87 -15.91
CA ALA A 11 -1.87 -14.13 -17.35
C ALA A 11 -0.51 -13.79 -18.03
N ARG A 12 0.28 -12.89 -17.46
CA ARG A 12 1.63 -12.53 -17.97
C ARG A 12 2.77 -13.33 -17.33
N GLY A 13 2.48 -14.36 -16.53
CA GLY A 13 3.49 -15.19 -15.89
C GLY A 13 4.32 -14.50 -14.80
N VAL A 14 3.89 -13.31 -14.35
CA VAL A 14 4.52 -12.60 -13.24
C VAL A 14 3.96 -13.19 -11.94
N MET A 15 4.58 -14.23 -11.44
CA MET A 15 4.20 -14.85 -10.17
C MET A 15 4.46 -13.90 -9.00
N PRO A 16 3.55 -13.84 -7.99
CA PRO A 16 3.88 -13.19 -6.73
C PRO A 16 5.11 -13.88 -6.12
N ALA A 17 6.09 -13.10 -5.74
CA ALA A 17 7.35 -13.61 -5.23
C ALA A 17 7.13 -14.58 -4.06
N ARG A 18 7.37 -15.86 -4.32
CA ARG A 18 7.67 -16.84 -3.29
C ARG A 18 8.96 -16.33 -2.60
N LYS A 19 9.01 -16.34 -1.27
CA LYS A 19 10.21 -16.05 -0.49
C LYS A 19 11.41 -16.84 -1.06
N SER A 20 12.08 -16.31 -2.06
CA SER A 20 13.37 -16.83 -2.45
C SER A 20 14.39 -16.11 -1.56
N ALA A 21 14.97 -16.86 -0.62
CA ALA A 21 16.20 -16.47 0.01
C ALA A 21 17.12 -15.91 -1.07
N LEU A 22 17.62 -14.71 -0.87
CA LEU A 22 18.47 -13.99 -1.80
C LEU A 22 19.72 -14.84 -2.14
N PRO A 23 19.86 -15.41 -3.34
CA PRO A 23 21.15 -15.95 -3.73
C PRO A 23 22.03 -14.76 -4.15
N GLY A 24 23.08 -14.49 -3.38
CA GLY A 24 24.17 -13.60 -3.80
C GLY A 24 24.07 -12.14 -3.32
N GLY A 25 23.47 -11.85 -2.16
CA GLY A 25 23.72 -10.60 -1.46
C GLY A 25 25.11 -10.58 -0.85
N SER A 26 25.86 -9.48 -0.98
CA SER A 26 27.12 -9.31 -0.28
C SER A 26 26.88 -9.34 1.24
N ALA A 27 27.92 -9.62 2.03
CA ALA A 27 27.82 -9.55 3.50
C ALA A 27 27.29 -8.16 3.95
N LEU A 28 27.63 -7.12 3.21
CA LEU A 28 27.14 -5.75 3.43
C LEU A 28 25.62 -5.65 3.23
N ASP A 29 25.04 -6.30 2.22
CA ASP A 29 23.60 -6.30 1.98
C ASP A 29 22.83 -6.99 3.11
N LEU A 30 23.39 -8.07 3.65
CA LEU A 30 22.82 -8.76 4.81
C LEU A 30 22.85 -7.89 6.07
N VAL A 31 23.96 -7.24 6.34
CA VAL A 31 24.11 -6.30 7.47
C VAL A 31 23.14 -5.14 7.31
N TYR A 32 23.08 -4.54 6.11
CA TYR A 32 22.18 -3.42 5.83
C TYR A 32 20.72 -3.82 6.02
N THR A 33 20.31 -4.96 5.51
CA THR A 33 18.93 -5.48 5.69
C THR A 33 18.64 -5.74 7.16
N GLY A 34 19.57 -6.37 7.90
CA GLY A 34 19.42 -6.62 9.34
C GLY A 34 19.26 -5.33 10.15
N LEU A 35 20.06 -4.31 9.86
CA LEU A 35 19.93 -2.99 10.51
C LEU A 35 18.58 -2.34 10.24
N ASN A 36 18.09 -2.41 8.98
CA ASN A 36 16.75 -1.90 8.63
C ASN A 36 15.63 -2.65 9.39
N GLN A 37 15.75 -3.98 9.51
CA GLN A 37 14.77 -4.80 10.22
C GLN A 37 14.76 -4.49 11.72
N LEU A 38 15.94 -4.34 12.35
CA LEU A 38 16.06 -3.95 13.75
C LEU A 38 15.47 -2.56 13.99
N ALA A 39 15.77 -1.59 13.14
CA ALA A 39 15.21 -0.25 13.20
C ALA A 39 13.69 -0.29 13.05
N ALA A 40 13.17 -1.04 12.07
CA ALA A 40 11.74 -1.20 11.87
C ALA A 40 11.05 -1.81 13.09
N LEU A 41 11.64 -2.84 13.70
CA LEU A 41 11.14 -3.46 14.92
C LEU A 41 11.08 -2.45 16.08
N ALA A 42 12.15 -1.70 16.31
CA ALA A 42 12.21 -0.67 17.35
C ALA A 42 11.12 0.40 17.15
N VAL A 43 10.92 0.88 15.91
CA VAL A 43 9.88 1.86 15.58
C VAL A 43 8.48 1.27 15.76
N ILE A 44 8.24 0.02 15.36
CA ILE A 44 6.95 -0.68 15.57
C ILE A 44 6.65 -0.78 17.07
N LEU A 45 7.62 -1.18 17.89
CA LEU A 45 7.43 -1.29 19.33
C LEU A 45 7.13 0.08 19.97
N LEU A 46 7.88 1.11 19.58
CA LEU A 46 7.67 2.49 20.06
C LEU A 46 6.29 3.03 19.66
N LEU A 47 5.87 2.80 18.43
CA LEU A 47 4.61 3.29 17.88
C LEU A 47 3.44 2.33 18.10
N SER A 48 3.66 1.19 18.78
CA SER A 48 2.62 0.16 18.97
C SER A 48 1.32 0.70 19.57
N PRO A 49 1.30 1.60 20.59
CA PRO A 49 0.04 2.15 21.10
C PRO A 49 -0.73 2.94 20.03
N LEU A 50 -0.01 3.73 19.22
CA LEU A 50 -0.59 4.50 18.13
C LEU A 50 -1.13 3.57 17.01
N LEU A 51 -0.35 2.55 16.62
CA LEU A 51 -0.76 1.58 15.61
C LEU A 51 -2.04 0.83 16.03
N LEU A 52 -2.11 0.39 17.28
CA LEU A 52 -3.28 -0.28 17.85
C LEU A 52 -4.49 0.66 17.91
N TYR A 53 -4.30 1.91 18.31
CA TYR A 53 -5.37 2.91 18.33
C TYR A 53 -5.92 3.16 16.91
N ILE A 54 -5.06 3.35 15.92
CA ILE A 54 -5.47 3.55 14.51
C ILE A 54 -6.23 2.31 14.02
N ALA A 55 -5.69 1.12 14.25
CA ALA A 55 -6.29 -0.14 13.86
C ALA A 55 -7.70 -0.31 14.47
N TRP A 56 -7.83 -0.02 15.77
CA TRP A 56 -9.11 -0.04 16.48
C TRP A 56 -10.11 0.98 15.89
N ARG A 57 -9.66 2.21 15.60
CA ARG A 57 -10.51 3.26 15.00
C ARG A 57 -11.02 2.85 13.62
N ILE A 58 -10.16 2.35 12.74
CA ILE A 58 -10.55 1.88 11.41
C ILE A 58 -11.57 0.73 11.54
N ARG A 59 -11.28 -0.25 12.42
CA ARG A 59 -12.17 -1.39 12.63
C ARG A 59 -13.55 -0.97 13.13
N ARG A 60 -13.61 0.04 13.99
CA ARG A 60 -14.87 0.53 14.57
C ARG A 60 -15.68 1.36 13.57
N GLU A 61 -15.02 2.08 12.66
CA GLU A 61 -15.66 2.97 11.70
C GLU A 61 -16.18 2.22 10.46
N ASP A 62 -15.42 1.28 9.92
CA ASP A 62 -15.74 0.59 8.65
C ASP A 62 -15.42 -0.93 8.66
N GLY A 63 -15.15 -1.50 9.83
CA GLY A 63 -14.91 -2.93 10.00
C GLY A 63 -13.55 -3.41 9.50
N SER A 64 -13.45 -4.71 9.22
CA SER A 64 -12.24 -5.36 8.69
C SER A 64 -12.29 -5.46 7.15
N PRO A 65 -11.14 -5.51 6.43
CA PRO A 65 -9.76 -5.48 6.89
C PRO A 65 -9.28 -4.08 7.28
N ILE A 66 -8.29 -3.99 8.18
CA ILE A 66 -7.71 -2.74 8.70
C ILE A 66 -6.66 -2.19 7.75
N THR A 67 -5.93 -3.07 7.07
CA THR A 67 -4.87 -2.75 6.13
C THR A 67 -5.26 -3.11 4.71
N TYR A 68 -4.67 -2.39 3.77
CA TYR A 68 -4.77 -2.63 2.34
C TYR A 68 -3.36 -2.79 1.77
N GLY A 69 -3.15 -3.80 0.93
CA GLY A 69 -1.90 -4.04 0.24
C GLY A 69 -1.99 -3.64 -1.23
N HIS A 70 -1.12 -2.72 -1.65
CA HIS A 70 -0.97 -2.36 -3.06
C HIS A 70 0.29 -3.02 -3.62
N TYR A 71 0.15 -3.83 -4.67
CA TYR A 71 1.29 -4.49 -5.29
C TYR A 71 2.19 -3.49 -6.00
N ARG A 72 3.48 -3.56 -5.67
CA ARG A 72 4.53 -2.74 -6.26
C ARG A 72 5.70 -3.60 -6.68
N VAL A 73 6.45 -3.09 -7.65
CA VAL A 73 7.67 -3.72 -8.13
C VAL A 73 8.82 -3.28 -7.24
N GLY A 74 9.45 -4.24 -6.56
CA GLY A 74 10.63 -4.05 -5.73
C GLY A 74 11.93 -4.38 -6.45
N GLN A 75 12.96 -4.66 -5.67
CA GLN A 75 14.26 -5.05 -6.21
C GLN A 75 14.13 -6.26 -7.14
N ARG A 76 14.89 -6.25 -8.23
CA ARG A 76 14.95 -7.34 -9.23
C ARG A 76 13.61 -7.66 -9.90
N GLY A 77 12.68 -6.70 -9.96
CA GLY A 77 11.37 -6.89 -10.57
C GLY A 77 10.39 -7.75 -9.77
N GLN A 78 10.70 -8.07 -8.51
CA GLN A 78 9.79 -8.88 -7.67
C GLN A 78 8.62 -8.04 -7.17
N LEU A 79 7.42 -8.61 -7.23
CA LEU A 79 6.22 -7.97 -6.71
C LEU A 79 6.09 -8.23 -5.22
N PHE A 80 5.84 -7.17 -4.46
CA PHE A 80 5.51 -7.25 -3.04
C PHE A 80 4.29 -6.39 -2.70
N ALA A 81 3.61 -6.73 -1.62
CA ALA A 81 2.46 -5.98 -1.14
C ALA A 81 2.92 -4.81 -0.24
N CYS A 82 2.92 -3.61 -0.77
CA CYS A 82 3.14 -2.39 0.00
C CYS A 82 1.93 -2.14 0.89
N LEU A 83 2.08 -2.37 2.19
CA LEU A 83 0.97 -2.29 3.15
C LEU A 83 0.68 -0.84 3.54
N LYS A 84 -0.61 -0.50 3.62
CA LYS A 84 -1.12 0.77 4.14
C LYS A 84 -2.33 0.55 5.03
N PHE A 85 -2.60 1.46 5.95
CA PHE A 85 -3.90 1.50 6.62
C PHE A 85 -4.99 1.84 5.61
N ARG A 86 -6.14 1.17 5.76
CA ARG A 86 -7.29 1.44 4.90
C ARG A 86 -7.89 2.81 5.24
N SER A 87 -7.90 3.69 4.26
CA SER A 87 -8.39 5.06 4.36
C SER A 87 -9.69 5.29 3.59
N MET A 88 -10.17 4.28 2.86
CA MET A 88 -11.40 4.30 2.08
C MET A 88 -12.40 3.28 2.60
N VAL A 89 -13.68 3.52 2.36
CA VAL A 89 -14.76 2.56 2.65
C VAL A 89 -14.58 1.28 1.86
N ARG A 90 -15.16 0.17 2.35
CA ARG A 90 -15.00 -1.17 1.73
C ARG A 90 -15.52 -1.24 0.30
N ASN A 91 -16.62 -0.56 0.03
CA ASN A 91 -17.25 -0.47 -1.28
C ASN A 91 -16.80 0.76 -2.09
N SER A 92 -15.56 1.22 -1.89
CA SER A 92 -15.04 2.46 -2.49
C SER A 92 -15.13 2.52 -4.02
N GLU A 93 -15.05 1.37 -4.70
CA GLU A 93 -15.21 1.27 -6.16
C GLU A 93 -16.66 1.52 -6.57
N GLN A 94 -17.62 0.95 -5.84
CA GLN A 94 -19.06 1.16 -6.08
C GLN A 94 -19.43 2.63 -5.83
N VAL A 95 -19.00 3.20 -4.70
CA VAL A 95 -19.21 4.61 -4.37
C VAL A 95 -18.63 5.53 -5.43
N LEU A 96 -17.46 5.20 -5.97
CA LEU A 96 -16.89 5.96 -7.09
C LEU A 96 -17.73 5.82 -8.36
N ALA A 97 -18.11 4.60 -8.73
CA ALA A 97 -18.90 4.36 -9.93
C ALA A 97 -20.27 5.08 -9.89
N GLU A 98 -20.93 5.07 -8.73
CA GLU A 98 -22.17 5.80 -8.48
C GLU A 98 -21.95 7.32 -8.61
N LEU A 99 -20.92 7.85 -7.97
CA LEU A 99 -20.58 9.27 -8.06
C LEU A 99 -20.31 9.70 -9.50
N LEU A 100 -19.51 8.94 -10.25
CA LEU A 100 -19.19 9.25 -11.64
C LEU A 100 -20.40 9.10 -12.59
N ARG A 101 -21.38 8.28 -12.22
CA ARG A 101 -22.64 8.14 -12.98
C ARG A 101 -23.56 9.35 -12.75
N ASP A 102 -23.67 9.78 -11.49
CA ASP A 102 -24.69 10.74 -11.05
C ASP A 102 -24.21 12.20 -11.09
N ASP A 103 -22.89 12.45 -11.07
CA ASP A 103 -22.27 13.78 -11.09
C ASP A 103 -21.36 13.97 -12.32
N ALA A 104 -21.84 14.80 -13.28
CA ALA A 104 -21.08 15.10 -14.50
C ALA A 104 -19.81 15.92 -14.23
N ALA A 105 -19.80 16.78 -13.19
CA ALA A 105 -18.62 17.56 -12.82
C ALA A 105 -17.54 16.67 -12.21
N ALA A 106 -17.93 15.74 -11.32
CA ALA A 106 -17.03 14.73 -10.79
C ALA A 106 -16.43 13.83 -11.87
N ARG A 107 -17.25 13.49 -12.90
CA ARG A 107 -16.79 12.71 -14.07
C ARG A 107 -15.73 13.47 -14.85
N ALA A 108 -15.96 14.74 -15.16
CA ALA A 108 -15.00 15.58 -15.88
C ALA A 108 -13.69 15.75 -15.11
N GLU A 109 -13.76 15.96 -13.78
CA GLU A 109 -12.59 16.03 -12.91
C GLU A 109 -11.79 14.71 -12.90
N TRP A 110 -12.50 13.57 -12.85
CA TRP A 110 -11.88 12.24 -12.87
C TRP A 110 -11.19 11.91 -14.19
N GLU A 111 -11.77 12.31 -15.33
CA GLU A 111 -11.19 12.09 -16.65
C GLU A 111 -9.88 12.85 -16.86
N LEU A 112 -9.72 14.02 -16.21
CA LEU A 112 -8.50 14.82 -16.31
C LEU A 112 -7.33 14.19 -15.53
N ASP A 113 -7.53 13.86 -14.24
CA ASP A 113 -6.43 13.54 -13.33
C ASP A 113 -6.55 12.17 -12.64
N HIS A 114 -7.65 11.45 -12.83
CA HIS A 114 -8.04 10.28 -12.04
C HIS A 114 -8.03 10.53 -10.53
N LYS A 115 -8.21 11.80 -10.13
CA LYS A 115 -8.30 12.27 -8.77
C LYS A 115 -9.55 13.13 -8.61
N LEU A 116 -10.17 13.07 -7.46
CA LEU A 116 -11.30 13.91 -7.08
C LEU A 116 -10.91 14.74 -5.86
N ARG A 117 -11.24 16.00 -5.85
CA ARG A 117 -11.02 16.92 -4.71
C ARG A 117 -11.91 16.54 -3.54
N ASN A 118 -13.17 16.25 -3.84
CA ASN A 118 -14.13 15.80 -2.83
C ASN A 118 -14.42 14.32 -3.02
N VAL A 119 -13.86 13.49 -2.15
CA VAL A 119 -13.88 12.03 -2.29
C VAL A 119 -14.77 11.42 -1.20
N PRO A 120 -16.07 11.16 -1.45
CA PRO A 120 -16.98 10.61 -0.44
C PRO A 120 -16.57 9.22 0.03
N ARG A 121 -15.77 8.51 -0.76
CA ARG A 121 -15.24 7.17 -0.43
C ARG A 121 -14.13 7.17 0.63
N VAL A 122 -13.60 8.36 1.03
CA VAL A 122 -12.56 8.45 2.08
C VAL A 122 -13.24 8.61 3.43
N THR A 123 -12.92 7.70 4.35
CA THR A 123 -13.48 7.74 5.72
C THR A 123 -12.95 8.95 6.50
N PRO A 124 -13.67 9.44 7.54
CA PRO A 124 -13.18 10.52 8.41
C PRO A 124 -11.79 10.24 8.98
N ILE A 125 -11.55 9.04 9.52
CA ILE A 125 -10.22 8.63 9.98
C ILE A 125 -9.22 8.58 8.81
N GLY A 126 -9.66 8.10 7.64
CA GLY A 126 -8.84 8.03 6.44
C GLY A 126 -8.34 9.38 5.95
N ARG A 127 -9.14 10.44 6.06
CA ARG A 127 -8.72 11.81 5.74
C ARG A 127 -7.58 12.27 6.65
N MET A 128 -7.69 12.03 7.94
CA MET A 128 -6.65 12.37 8.92
C MET A 128 -5.37 11.57 8.63
N LEU A 129 -5.47 10.26 8.41
CA LEU A 129 -4.33 9.40 8.11
C LEU A 129 -3.57 9.86 6.86
N ARG A 130 -4.28 10.20 5.77
CA ARG A 130 -3.67 10.72 4.54
C ARG A 130 -3.02 12.08 4.72
N LYS A 131 -3.66 12.99 5.48
CA LYS A 131 -3.10 14.32 5.75
C LYS A 131 -1.80 14.24 6.56
N THR A 132 -1.68 13.25 7.44
CA THR A 132 -0.51 13.04 8.32
C THR A 132 0.46 11.99 7.81
N SER A 133 0.17 11.34 6.67
CA SER A 133 0.91 10.18 6.13
C SER A 133 1.00 8.98 7.08
N LEU A 134 0.17 8.95 8.12
CA LEU A 134 0.11 7.82 9.06
C LEU A 134 -0.48 6.55 8.43
N ASP A 135 -1.16 6.68 7.28
CA ASP A 135 -1.64 5.54 6.51
C ASP A 135 -0.50 4.64 6.00
N GLU A 136 0.72 5.16 5.92
CA GLU A 136 1.89 4.41 5.45
C GLU A 136 2.63 3.65 6.56
N LEU A 137 2.30 3.85 7.85
CA LEU A 137 2.96 3.16 8.96
C LEU A 137 3.00 1.62 8.84
N PRO A 138 2.00 0.91 8.28
CA PRO A 138 2.09 -0.52 8.07
C PRO A 138 3.22 -0.97 7.12
N GLN A 139 3.83 -0.05 6.35
CA GLN A 139 5.02 -0.37 5.55
C GLN A 139 6.21 -0.80 6.41
N LEU A 140 6.24 -0.44 7.69
CA LEU A 140 7.22 -0.95 8.64
C LEU A 140 7.21 -2.49 8.71
N LEU A 141 6.05 -3.13 8.55
CA LEU A 141 5.96 -4.59 8.45
C LEU A 141 6.58 -5.12 7.16
N THR A 142 6.50 -4.36 6.07
CA THR A 142 7.13 -4.70 4.79
C THR A 142 8.65 -4.60 4.90
N ILE A 143 9.17 -3.58 5.62
CA ILE A 143 10.61 -3.45 5.94
C ILE A 143 11.06 -4.59 6.84
N LEU A 144 10.29 -4.93 7.87
CA LEU A 144 10.61 -6.05 8.78
C LEU A 144 10.68 -7.40 8.05
N ARG A 145 9.92 -7.56 6.96
CA ARG A 145 9.99 -8.74 6.08
C ARG A 145 11.19 -8.72 5.13
N GLY A 146 11.93 -7.62 5.06
CA GLY A 146 13.05 -7.44 4.13
C GLY A 146 12.64 -7.19 2.67
N GLU A 147 11.38 -6.86 2.43
CA GLU A 147 10.84 -6.57 1.09
C GLU A 147 11.09 -5.12 0.67
N MET A 148 11.38 -4.23 1.64
CA MET A 148 11.65 -2.81 1.47
C MET A 148 12.67 -2.33 2.52
N HIS A 149 13.34 -1.21 2.26
CA HIS A 149 14.27 -0.56 3.18
C HIS A 149 13.81 0.87 3.45
N PHE A 150 14.26 1.47 4.58
CA PHE A 150 13.98 2.88 4.89
C PHE A 150 14.57 3.82 3.84
N VAL A 151 15.77 3.50 3.37
CA VAL A 151 16.47 4.27 2.35
C VAL A 151 16.64 3.39 1.12
N GLY A 152 16.13 3.86 -0.01
CA GLY A 152 16.17 3.11 -1.27
C GLY A 152 15.29 3.74 -2.35
N PRO A 153 15.32 3.24 -3.58
CA PRO A 153 14.45 3.71 -4.64
C PRO A 153 12.98 3.46 -4.28
N ARG A 154 12.11 4.42 -4.60
CA ARG A 154 10.68 4.27 -4.38
C ARG A 154 10.14 3.11 -5.21
N PRO A 155 9.43 2.16 -4.59
CA PRO A 155 8.84 1.07 -5.34
C PRO A 155 7.72 1.60 -6.26
N VAL A 156 7.79 1.25 -7.54
CA VAL A 156 6.87 1.70 -8.58
C VAL A 156 5.73 0.70 -8.79
N THR A 157 4.62 1.18 -9.34
CA THR A 157 3.55 0.30 -9.80
C THR A 157 3.91 -0.30 -11.16
N ILE A 158 3.23 -1.40 -11.54
CA ILE A 158 3.43 -2.02 -12.85
C ILE A 158 3.06 -1.05 -13.98
N GLN A 159 2.03 -0.23 -13.77
CA GLN A 159 1.61 0.77 -14.74
C GLN A 159 2.66 1.89 -14.90
N GLU A 160 3.30 2.29 -13.81
CA GLU A 160 4.42 3.24 -13.86
C GLU A 160 5.64 2.62 -14.56
N LEU A 161 5.96 1.35 -14.28
CA LEU A 161 7.07 0.66 -14.92
C LEU A 161 6.89 0.53 -16.44
N ALA A 162 5.67 0.40 -16.92
CA ALA A 162 5.36 0.31 -18.36
C ALA A 162 5.59 1.64 -19.11
N ARG A 163 5.83 2.74 -18.40
CA ARG A 163 6.13 4.06 -19.01
C ARG A 163 7.62 4.36 -19.10
N TYR A 164 8.46 3.52 -18.51
CA TYR A 164 9.93 3.59 -18.58
C TYR A 164 10.50 2.52 -19.52
#